data_d8524b437f7c4236ac519e3b253b511c
#
_entry.id   d8524b437f7c4236ac519e3b253b511c
#
_cell.length_a   1.000
_cell.length_b   1.000
_cell.length_c   1.000
_cell.angle_alpha   90.00
_cell.angle_beta   90.00
_cell.angle_gamma   90.00
#
_symmetry.space_group_name_H-M   'P 1'
#
loop_
_entity.id
_entity.type
_entity.pdbx_description
1 polymer ?
#
loop_
_entity_poly.entity_id
_entity_poly.type
_entity_poly.pdbx_seq_one_letter_code
_entity_poly.pdbx_strand_id
1 'polypeptide(L)'
;LLALDASVVIRSGENQSSEKPLTEFLAGGAQLQRGEALAEVRFPAASAATSGYLARVARTPRDEAIVAAIAVLQAEGNKVQRVRLAVAPSSTQRQRLEPVEKLLEGQAFTPQQLEKAATAVKEQVNPMGDYRGSVEYRREMSGVLAQRALQMAWKIASGS
;
A
#
# COMPACT_ATOMS: atom_id res chain seq x y z
N LEU A 1 -2.39 -6.58 -0.50
CA LEU A 1 -2.94 -7.02 0.79
C LEU A 1 -2.84 -5.93 1.86
N LEU A 2 -1.70 -5.22 2.04
CA LEU A 2 -1.57 -4.12 3.03
C LEU A 2 -2.61 -3.01 2.82
N ALA A 3 -2.84 -2.60 1.57
CA ALA A 3 -3.85 -1.59 1.23
C ALA A 3 -5.29 -2.13 1.25
N LEU A 4 -5.49 -3.42 1.51
CA LEU A 4 -6.81 -4.04 1.66
C LEU A 4 -7.17 -4.28 3.13
N ASP A 5 -6.40 -3.75 4.08
CA ASP A 5 -6.56 -4.02 5.52
C ASP A 5 -6.64 -5.54 5.82
N ALA A 6 -5.78 -6.32 5.14
CA ALA A 6 -5.79 -7.76 5.27
C ALA A 6 -5.32 -8.22 6.66
N SER A 7 -5.89 -9.33 7.12
CA SER A 7 -5.41 -10.10 8.27
C SER A 7 -4.85 -11.46 7.82
N VAL A 8 -4.05 -12.05 8.68
CA VAL A 8 -3.51 -13.40 8.50
C VAL A 8 -4.02 -14.30 9.62
N VAL A 9 -4.41 -15.52 9.25
CA VAL A 9 -4.77 -16.58 10.20
C VAL A 9 -3.59 -17.54 10.29
N ILE A 10 -3.04 -17.65 11.48
CA ILE A 10 -1.93 -18.55 11.81
C ILE A 10 -2.51 -19.73 12.58
N ARG A 11 -2.26 -20.94 12.11
CA ARG A 11 -2.65 -22.18 12.78
C ARG A 11 -1.45 -22.80 13.48
N SER A 12 -1.65 -23.16 14.76
CA SER A 12 -0.69 -23.89 15.58
C SER A 12 -1.35 -25.19 16.09
N GLY A 13 -0.85 -26.34 15.63
CA GLY A 13 -1.45 -27.65 15.96
C GLY A 13 -2.80 -27.88 15.29
N GLU A 14 -3.57 -28.88 15.79
CA GLU A 14 -4.79 -29.34 15.14
C GLU A 14 -5.99 -28.39 15.31
N ASN A 15 -6.09 -27.67 16.43
CA ASN A 15 -7.29 -26.88 16.76
C ASN A 15 -7.03 -25.45 17.27
N GLN A 16 -5.80 -24.96 17.18
CA GLN A 16 -5.50 -23.61 17.61
C GLN A 16 -5.21 -22.70 16.42
N SER A 17 -5.94 -21.60 16.33
CA SER A 17 -5.70 -20.56 15.34
C SER A 17 -5.74 -19.18 15.99
N SER A 18 -4.89 -18.29 15.51
CA SER A 18 -4.88 -16.87 15.87
C SER A 18 -4.99 -16.03 14.63
N GLU A 19 -5.71 -14.91 14.72
CA GLU A 19 -5.82 -13.94 13.62
C GLU A 19 -5.16 -12.64 14.07
N LYS A 20 -4.36 -12.04 13.20
CA LYS A 20 -3.74 -10.73 13.43
C LYS A 20 -3.69 -9.90 12.14
N PRO A 21 -3.67 -8.56 12.24
CA PRO A 21 -3.48 -7.69 11.08
C PRO A 21 -2.19 -8.03 10.32
N LEU A 22 -2.24 -7.99 9.00
CA LEU A 22 -1.05 -8.23 8.16
C LEU A 22 0.07 -7.22 8.47
N THR A 23 -0.27 -5.98 8.81
CA THR A 23 0.71 -4.95 9.20
C THR A 23 1.49 -5.37 10.45
N GLU A 24 0.82 -5.91 11.47
CA GLU A 24 1.43 -6.40 12.69
C GLU A 24 2.32 -7.64 12.42
N PHE A 25 1.82 -8.57 11.62
CA PHE A 25 2.58 -9.76 11.25
C PHE A 25 3.89 -9.40 10.51
N LEU A 26 3.84 -8.45 9.58
CA LEU A 26 5.02 -7.98 8.86
C LEU A 26 5.98 -7.17 9.75
N ALA A 27 5.46 -6.34 10.65
CA ALA A 27 6.27 -5.59 11.61
C ALA A 27 7.03 -6.52 12.57
N GLY A 28 6.45 -7.68 12.90
CA GLY A 28 7.11 -8.75 13.63
C GLY A 28 8.09 -9.60 12.81
N GLY A 29 8.45 -9.17 11.60
CA GLY A 29 9.38 -9.87 10.70
C GLY A 29 8.76 -11.04 9.93
N ALA A 30 7.43 -11.17 9.93
CA ALA A 30 6.69 -12.24 9.25
C ALA A 30 7.14 -13.66 9.66
N GLN A 31 7.57 -13.81 10.90
CA GLN A 31 8.09 -15.07 11.41
C GLN A 31 6.97 -15.95 11.95
N LEU A 32 7.02 -17.23 11.57
CA LEU A 32 6.21 -18.29 12.14
C LEU A 32 7.08 -19.10 13.12
N GLN A 33 6.50 -19.51 14.23
CA GLN A 33 7.17 -20.38 15.18
C GLN A 33 7.16 -21.84 14.68
N ARG A 34 7.99 -22.69 15.27
CA ARG A 34 7.98 -24.12 14.94
C ARG A 34 6.60 -24.73 15.19
N GLY A 35 6.03 -25.36 14.19
CA GLY A 35 4.69 -25.94 14.27
C GLY A 35 3.55 -24.97 13.90
N GLU A 36 3.86 -23.73 13.57
CA GLU A 36 2.89 -22.78 13.02
C GLU A 36 2.89 -22.78 11.49
N ALA A 37 1.71 -22.53 10.93
CA ALA A 37 1.52 -22.33 9.49
C ALA A 37 0.59 -21.16 9.24
N LEU A 38 0.88 -20.35 8.21
CA LEU A 38 -0.04 -19.35 7.70
C LEU A 38 -1.14 -20.12 6.93
N ALA A 39 -2.35 -20.17 7.49
CA ALA A 39 -3.45 -20.95 6.97
C ALA A 39 -4.34 -20.16 6.00
N GLU A 40 -4.61 -18.88 6.32
CA GLU A 40 -5.51 -18.04 5.54
C GLU A 40 -5.02 -16.59 5.50
N VAL A 41 -5.42 -15.90 4.45
CA VAL A 41 -5.36 -14.44 4.37
C VAL A 41 -6.78 -13.94 4.14
N ARG A 42 -7.25 -13.05 5.00
CA ARG A 42 -8.58 -12.47 4.93
C ARG A 42 -8.48 -10.98 4.63
N PHE A 43 -9.40 -10.46 3.87
CA PHE A 43 -9.53 -9.02 3.63
C PHE A 43 -11.01 -8.67 3.41
N PRO A 44 -11.43 -7.45 3.77
CA PRO A 44 -12.80 -7.01 3.57
C PRO A 44 -13.21 -7.03 2.10
N ALA A 45 -14.45 -7.39 1.82
CA ALA A 45 -15.01 -7.24 0.48
C ALA A 45 -15.08 -5.75 0.10
N ALA A 46 -14.75 -5.45 -1.15
CA ALA A 46 -14.86 -4.09 -1.66
C ALA A 46 -16.33 -3.65 -1.77
N SER A 47 -16.63 -2.41 -1.39
CA SER A 47 -17.92 -1.77 -1.69
C SER A 47 -17.95 -1.25 -3.13
N ALA A 48 -19.15 -0.97 -3.66
CA ALA A 48 -19.31 -0.45 -5.02
C ALA A 48 -18.58 0.87 -5.29
N ALA A 49 -18.35 1.69 -4.25
CA ALA A 49 -17.63 2.96 -4.34
C ALA A 49 -16.11 2.82 -4.06
N THR A 50 -15.61 1.59 -3.89
CA THR A 50 -14.20 1.32 -3.61
C THR A 50 -13.48 0.94 -4.89
N SER A 51 -12.36 1.58 -5.14
CA SER A 51 -11.47 1.26 -6.25
C SER A 51 -10.02 1.13 -5.78
N GLY A 52 -9.21 0.46 -6.57
CA GLY A 52 -7.78 0.35 -6.30
C GLY A 52 -6.95 0.42 -7.58
N TYR A 53 -5.73 0.93 -7.45
CA TYR A 53 -4.78 0.94 -8.55
C TYR A 53 -3.37 0.68 -8.07
N LEU A 54 -2.66 -0.20 -8.79
CA LEU A 54 -1.24 -0.50 -8.59
C LEU A 54 -0.41 0.21 -9.65
N ALA A 55 0.44 1.13 -9.23
CA ALA A 55 1.47 1.72 -10.06
C ALA A 55 2.84 1.11 -9.72
N ARG A 56 3.62 0.75 -10.73
CA ARG A 56 4.95 0.17 -10.52
C ARG A 56 5.92 0.60 -11.61
N VAL A 57 7.20 0.58 -11.28
CA VAL A 57 8.29 0.68 -12.23
C VAL A 57 9.16 -0.58 -12.14
N ALA A 58 9.49 -1.17 -13.27
CA ALA A 58 10.35 -2.33 -13.43
C ALA A 58 11.12 -2.19 -14.76
N ARG A 59 12.21 -2.95 -14.97
CA ARG A 59 12.95 -2.92 -16.23
C ARG A 59 12.13 -3.52 -17.35
N THR A 60 11.47 -4.64 -17.07
CA THR A 60 10.54 -5.31 -17.99
C THR A 60 9.22 -5.61 -17.29
N PRO A 61 8.11 -5.87 -18.03
CA PRO A 61 6.83 -6.23 -17.42
C PRO A 61 6.87 -7.48 -16.52
N ARG A 62 7.82 -8.37 -16.73
CA ARG A 62 7.98 -9.62 -15.98
C ARG A 62 8.93 -9.49 -14.78
N ASP A 63 9.73 -8.43 -14.74
CA ASP A 63 10.67 -8.22 -13.64
C ASP A 63 9.94 -7.85 -12.34
N GLU A 64 10.60 -8.16 -11.24
CA GLU A 64 10.21 -7.61 -9.95
C GLU A 64 10.26 -6.08 -9.98
N ALA A 65 9.29 -5.44 -9.35
CA ALA A 65 9.24 -3.99 -9.32
C ALA A 65 10.47 -3.40 -8.59
N ILE A 66 11.06 -2.38 -9.18
CA ILE A 66 12.09 -1.56 -8.53
C ILE A 66 11.45 -0.75 -7.42
N VAL A 67 10.28 -0.15 -7.72
CA VAL A 67 9.40 0.55 -6.77
C VAL A 67 7.96 0.26 -7.18
N ALA A 68 7.07 0.10 -6.21
CA ALA A 68 5.64 -0.04 -6.43
C ALA A 68 4.85 0.75 -5.39
N ALA A 69 3.69 1.26 -5.79
CA ALA A 69 2.72 1.88 -4.91
C ALA A 69 1.32 1.39 -5.28
N ILE A 70 0.51 1.10 -4.28
CA ILE A 70 -0.89 0.76 -4.45
C ILE A 70 -1.75 1.67 -3.59
N ALA A 71 -2.78 2.25 -4.17
CA ALA A 71 -3.84 2.96 -3.47
C ALA A 71 -5.16 2.21 -3.60
N VAL A 72 -5.87 2.07 -2.49
CA VAL A 72 -7.28 1.67 -2.45
C VAL A 72 -8.05 2.84 -1.87
N LEU A 73 -9.06 3.32 -2.57
CA LEU A 73 -9.74 4.58 -2.28
C LEU A 73 -11.26 4.40 -2.39
N GLN A 74 -11.97 5.04 -1.47
CA GLN A 74 -13.41 5.21 -1.48
C GLN A 74 -13.71 6.70 -1.62
N ALA A 75 -14.49 7.04 -2.65
CA ALA A 75 -14.90 8.42 -2.93
C ALA A 75 -16.32 8.68 -2.43
N GLU A 76 -16.55 9.91 -1.98
CA GLU A 76 -17.88 10.44 -1.66
C GLU A 76 -18.01 11.86 -2.23
N GLY A 77 -18.73 11.98 -3.35
CA GLY A 77 -18.74 13.23 -4.12
C GLY A 77 -17.33 13.59 -4.61
N ASN A 78 -16.85 14.78 -4.24
CA ASN A 78 -15.51 15.25 -4.58
C ASN A 78 -14.47 15.03 -3.45
N LYS A 79 -14.82 14.27 -2.42
CA LYS A 79 -13.96 14.01 -1.25
C LYS A 79 -13.49 12.58 -1.18
N VAL A 80 -12.30 12.39 -0.62
CA VAL A 80 -11.78 11.09 -0.23
C VAL A 80 -12.44 10.68 1.07
N GLN A 81 -13.36 9.71 1.03
CA GLN A 81 -14.00 9.18 2.24
C GLN A 81 -13.01 8.30 3.03
N ARG A 82 -12.32 7.42 2.32
CA ARG A 82 -11.30 6.52 2.88
C ARG A 82 -10.21 6.28 1.87
N VAL A 83 -8.97 6.20 2.32
CA VAL A 83 -7.84 5.80 1.47
C VAL A 83 -6.90 4.88 2.23
N ARG A 84 -6.30 3.95 1.50
CA ARG A 84 -5.23 3.07 1.96
C ARG A 84 -4.11 3.13 0.94
N LEU A 85 -2.95 3.51 1.41
CA LEU A 85 -1.76 3.68 0.57
C LEU A 85 -0.63 2.80 1.10
N ALA A 86 -0.21 1.84 0.28
CA ALA A 86 0.96 1.03 0.58
C ALA A 86 2.03 1.25 -0.50
N VAL A 87 3.29 1.35 -0.06
CA VAL A 87 4.44 1.56 -0.93
C VAL A 87 5.47 0.47 -0.66
N ALA A 88 6.05 -0.05 -1.73
CA ALA A 88 7.22 -0.91 -1.73
C ALA A 88 8.37 -0.14 -2.39
N PRO A 89 9.16 0.63 -1.62
CA PRO A 89 10.27 1.42 -2.17
C PRO A 89 11.46 0.54 -2.57
N SER A 90 11.46 -0.73 -2.16
CA SER A 90 12.39 -1.78 -2.60
C SER A 90 11.71 -3.15 -2.53
N SER A 91 12.36 -4.19 -3.04
CA SER A 91 11.81 -5.56 -3.01
C SER A 91 11.64 -6.13 -1.60
N THR A 92 12.44 -5.65 -0.65
CA THR A 92 12.45 -6.14 0.74
C THR A 92 11.65 -5.25 1.71
N GLN A 93 11.30 -4.03 1.29
CA GLN A 93 10.59 -3.06 2.13
C GLN A 93 9.17 -2.85 1.59
N ARG A 94 8.18 -3.08 2.42
CA ARG A 94 6.78 -2.84 2.12
C ARG A 94 6.14 -2.22 3.34
N GLN A 95 5.50 -1.07 3.16
CA GLN A 95 4.88 -0.36 4.26
C GLN A 95 3.59 0.31 3.83
N ARG A 96 2.67 0.43 4.78
CA ARG A 96 1.50 1.27 4.67
C ARG A 96 1.83 2.66 5.22
N LEU A 97 1.33 3.69 4.57
CA LEU A 97 1.65 5.08 4.91
C LEU A 97 0.44 5.78 5.55
N GLU A 98 0.06 5.33 6.74
CA GLU A 98 -1.08 5.88 7.50
C GLU A 98 -1.03 7.42 7.70
N PRO A 99 0.13 8.05 7.95
CA PRO A 99 0.17 9.50 8.04
C PRO A 99 -0.22 10.19 6.73
N VAL A 100 0.13 9.61 5.57
CA VAL A 100 -0.27 10.15 4.25
C VAL A 100 -1.77 9.93 4.01
N GLU A 101 -2.31 8.79 4.42
CA GLU A 101 -3.75 8.50 4.35
C GLU A 101 -4.56 9.57 5.09
N LYS A 102 -4.15 9.90 6.32
CA LYS A 102 -4.79 10.94 7.15
C LYS A 102 -4.75 12.35 6.54
N LEU A 103 -3.75 12.66 5.70
CA LEU A 103 -3.70 13.94 4.97
C LEU A 103 -4.77 14.04 3.89
N LEU A 104 -5.25 12.91 3.39
CA LEU A 104 -6.20 12.85 2.27
C LEU A 104 -7.64 12.59 2.73
N GLU A 105 -7.85 11.82 3.79
CA GLU A 105 -9.19 11.44 4.27
C GLU A 105 -10.00 12.68 4.69
N GLY A 106 -11.23 12.77 4.22
CA GLY A 106 -12.13 13.91 4.43
C GLY A 106 -11.87 15.14 3.55
N GLN A 107 -10.77 15.16 2.80
CA GLN A 107 -10.37 16.29 1.95
C GLN A 107 -10.91 16.16 0.52
N ALA A 108 -11.07 17.31 -0.13
CA ALA A 108 -11.34 17.33 -1.57
C ALA A 108 -10.14 16.78 -2.34
N PHE A 109 -10.40 15.95 -3.37
CA PHE A 109 -9.36 15.40 -4.20
C PHE A 109 -8.88 16.44 -5.22
N THR A 110 -7.79 17.12 -4.93
CA THR A 110 -7.23 18.22 -5.73
C THR A 110 -5.78 17.95 -6.13
N PRO A 111 -5.27 18.58 -7.22
CA PRO A 111 -3.86 18.47 -7.58
C PRO A 111 -2.91 18.86 -6.43
N GLN A 112 -3.25 19.89 -5.66
CA GLN A 112 -2.46 20.34 -4.52
C GLN A 112 -2.40 19.29 -3.40
N GLN A 113 -3.50 18.59 -3.13
CA GLN A 113 -3.51 17.51 -2.14
C GLN A 113 -2.69 16.31 -2.61
N LEU A 114 -2.75 15.99 -3.90
CA LEU A 114 -1.90 14.94 -4.47
C LEU A 114 -0.41 15.26 -4.38
N GLU A 115 -0.03 16.50 -4.64
CA GLU A 115 1.38 16.93 -4.52
C GLU A 115 1.87 16.86 -3.07
N LYS A 116 1.05 17.33 -2.11
CA LYS A 116 1.35 17.20 -0.68
C LYS A 116 1.51 15.73 -0.28
N ALA A 117 0.61 14.85 -0.73
CA ALA A 117 0.71 13.43 -0.46
C ALA A 117 2.00 12.82 -1.05
N ALA A 118 2.35 13.17 -2.30
CA ALA A 118 3.58 12.69 -2.93
C ALA A 118 4.84 13.14 -2.18
N THR A 119 4.87 14.39 -1.70
CA THR A 119 5.95 14.92 -0.88
C THR A 119 6.06 14.17 0.45
N ALA A 120 4.93 13.99 1.15
CA ALA A 120 4.90 13.25 2.41
C ALA A 120 5.34 11.78 2.24
N VAL A 121 5.02 11.14 1.10
CA VAL A 121 5.52 9.79 0.79
C VAL A 121 7.04 9.78 0.72
N LYS A 122 7.66 10.74 0.01
CA LYS A 122 9.14 10.81 -0.12
C LYS A 122 9.83 11.01 1.22
N GLU A 123 9.22 11.76 2.13
CA GLU A 123 9.74 12.02 3.48
C GLU A 123 9.64 10.78 4.38
N GLN A 124 8.62 9.94 4.20
CA GLN A 124 8.37 8.78 5.06
C GLN A 124 9.07 7.50 4.60
N VAL A 125 9.39 7.38 3.31
CA VAL A 125 10.08 6.19 2.82
C VAL A 125 11.59 6.29 3.05
N ASN A 126 12.18 5.19 3.51
CA ASN A 126 13.63 5.08 3.66
C ASN A 126 14.14 3.87 2.85
N PRO A 127 14.22 3.98 1.50
CA PRO A 127 14.61 2.88 0.65
C PRO A 127 16.08 2.53 0.78
N MET A 128 16.41 1.26 0.61
CA MET A 128 17.77 0.81 0.35
C MET A 128 18.05 0.80 -1.15
N GLY A 129 19.21 1.33 -1.54
CA GLY A 129 19.68 1.27 -2.93
C GLY A 129 20.27 -0.10 -3.28
N ASP A 130 20.23 -0.45 -4.56
CA ASP A 130 20.89 -1.60 -5.14
C ASP A 130 21.29 -1.30 -6.60
N TYR A 131 21.80 -2.30 -7.33
CA TYR A 131 22.18 -2.18 -8.73
C TYR A 131 21.03 -1.80 -9.68
N ARG A 132 19.75 -1.89 -9.22
CA ARG A 132 18.55 -1.54 -9.99
C ARG A 132 18.11 -0.10 -9.80
N GLY A 133 18.52 0.54 -8.69
CA GLY A 133 18.17 1.92 -8.42
C GLY A 133 18.79 2.47 -7.14
N SER A 134 19.23 3.74 -7.20
CA SER A 134 19.77 4.43 -6.04
C SER A 134 18.69 4.73 -4.99
N VAL A 135 19.11 5.11 -3.79
CA VAL A 135 18.22 5.55 -2.69
C VAL A 135 17.36 6.73 -3.15
N GLU A 136 17.98 7.72 -3.80
CA GLU A 136 17.33 8.94 -4.28
C GLU A 136 16.29 8.61 -5.34
N TYR A 137 16.64 7.80 -6.34
CA TYR A 137 15.73 7.35 -7.38
C TYR A 137 14.50 6.66 -6.79
N ARG A 138 14.71 5.72 -5.86
CA ARG A 138 13.61 4.98 -5.22
C ARG A 138 12.71 5.88 -4.39
N ARG A 139 13.29 6.87 -3.69
CA ARG A 139 12.53 7.86 -2.92
C ARG A 139 11.66 8.72 -3.84
N GLU A 140 12.24 9.27 -4.89
CA GLU A 140 11.50 10.08 -5.87
C GLU A 140 10.39 9.26 -6.55
N MET A 141 10.71 8.06 -7.01
CA MET A 141 9.73 7.19 -7.66
C MET A 141 8.62 6.73 -6.72
N SER A 142 8.87 6.60 -5.41
CA SER A 142 7.83 6.30 -4.43
C SER A 142 6.75 7.40 -4.41
N GLY A 143 7.14 8.65 -4.41
CA GLY A 143 6.21 9.80 -4.49
C GLY A 143 5.45 9.83 -5.81
N VAL A 144 6.16 9.68 -6.94
CA VAL A 144 5.54 9.68 -8.29
C VAL A 144 4.54 8.54 -8.45
N LEU A 145 4.89 7.33 -8.01
CA LEU A 145 4.01 6.17 -8.15
C LEU A 145 2.83 6.22 -7.18
N ALA A 146 3.02 6.75 -5.98
CA ALA A 146 1.92 6.98 -5.04
C ALA A 146 0.91 7.98 -5.60
N GLN A 147 1.38 9.12 -6.15
CA GLN A 147 0.53 10.09 -6.81
C GLN A 147 -0.26 9.47 -7.98
N ARG A 148 0.40 8.69 -8.83
CA ARG A 148 -0.23 7.98 -9.95
C ARG A 148 -1.27 6.96 -9.48
N ALA A 149 -0.95 6.19 -8.44
CA ALA A 149 -1.87 5.20 -7.88
C ALA A 149 -3.13 5.87 -7.31
N LEU A 150 -2.96 6.96 -6.54
CA LEU A 150 -4.06 7.75 -5.98
C LEU A 150 -4.94 8.37 -7.09
N GLN A 151 -4.32 8.96 -8.11
CA GLN A 151 -5.04 9.59 -9.21
C GLN A 151 -5.87 8.58 -10.01
N MET A 152 -5.30 7.42 -10.32
CA MET A 152 -6.01 6.38 -11.07
C MET A 152 -7.10 5.71 -10.23
N ALA A 153 -6.84 5.45 -8.93
CA ALA A 153 -7.87 4.95 -8.03
C ALA A 153 -9.03 5.94 -7.90
N TRP A 154 -8.73 7.24 -7.78
CA TRP A 154 -9.77 8.29 -7.75
C TRP A 154 -10.61 8.29 -9.03
N LYS A 155 -9.96 8.29 -10.20
CA LYS A 155 -10.65 8.28 -11.49
C LYS A 155 -11.64 7.12 -11.61
N ILE A 156 -11.24 5.93 -11.15
CA ILE A 156 -12.10 4.75 -11.17
C ILE A 156 -13.26 4.89 -10.16
N ALA A 157 -12.98 5.35 -8.93
CA ALA A 157 -13.99 5.49 -7.87
C ALA A 157 -15.03 6.56 -8.17
N SER A 158 -14.63 7.68 -8.80
CA SER A 158 -15.50 8.82 -9.12
C SER A 158 -16.24 8.67 -10.47
N GLY A 159 -15.88 7.65 -11.26
CA GLY A 159 -16.45 7.45 -12.60
C GLY A 159 -16.05 8.52 -13.63
N SER A 160 -14.91 9.22 -13.39
CA SER A 160 -14.44 10.36 -14.18
C SER A 160 -13.48 9.92 -15.27
#